data_99be4ac836c0bf00e4976b25141fb128
#
_entry.id   99be4ac836c0bf00e4976b25141fb128
#
_cell.length_a   1.000
_cell.length_b   1.000
_cell.length_c   1.000
_cell.angle_alpha   90.00
_cell.angle_beta   90.00
_cell.angle_gamma   90.00
#
_symmetry.space_group_name_H-M   'P 1'
#
loop_
_entity.id
_entity.type
_entity.pdbx_description
1 polymer ?
#
loop_
_entity_poly.entity_id
_entity_poly.type
_entity_poly.pdbx_seq_one_letter_code
_entity_poly.pdbx_strand_id
1 'polypeptide(L)'
;MSQTPAPASAAPSSPTSEDRAALAWMHTARFLTTASTLNQLPTVTVPEIAFVGRSNAGKSTAINTLTQQRQLAFASKKPGRTQHINLFALGKQGVTDAVLADLPGYGYAAVSREDKLRWQRVMLNYLVQRESLSAFVLLCDPRLGLTELDEALLDALRPRVQAGLRFLVLLTKADKLTRAEQAKALSIVRLQAGGGEVRLFSALKKQGVTEVAHLLWQWTHPAGAATTDEPTLVTQVP
;
A
#
# COMPACT_ATOMS: atom_id res chain seq x y z
N MET A 1 -18.30 40.75 -20.55
CA MET A 1 -17.64 39.93 -19.51
C MET A 1 -18.27 38.53 -19.57
N SER A 2 -17.66 37.64 -20.35
CA SER A 2 -18.17 36.28 -20.55
C SER A 2 -17.61 35.41 -19.44
N GLN A 3 -18.48 34.85 -18.59
CA GLN A 3 -18.10 33.85 -17.60
C GLN A 3 -18.00 32.49 -18.30
N THR A 4 -16.82 31.93 -18.32
CA THR A 4 -16.58 30.54 -18.71
C THR A 4 -17.10 29.62 -17.58
N PRO A 5 -17.99 28.66 -17.86
CA PRO A 5 -18.47 27.77 -16.82
C PRO A 5 -17.35 26.82 -16.35
N ALA A 6 -17.25 26.63 -15.04
CA ALA A 6 -16.36 25.67 -14.43
C ALA A 6 -16.67 24.23 -14.91
N PRO A 7 -15.66 23.35 -15.11
CA PRO A 7 -15.91 22.00 -15.56
C PRO A 7 -16.70 21.23 -14.49
N ALA A 8 -17.84 20.66 -14.94
CA ALA A 8 -18.71 19.83 -14.15
C ALA A 8 -17.94 18.61 -13.61
N SER A 9 -18.06 18.35 -12.31
CA SER A 9 -17.59 17.13 -11.64
C SER A 9 -18.21 15.92 -12.33
N ALA A 10 -17.39 15.15 -13.05
CA ALA A 10 -17.82 13.91 -13.68
C ALA A 10 -18.35 12.94 -12.60
N ALA A 11 -19.55 12.42 -12.81
CA ALA A 11 -20.10 11.35 -12.00
C ALA A 11 -19.18 10.12 -12.09
N PRO A 12 -19.08 9.27 -11.06
CA PRO A 12 -18.25 8.06 -11.14
C PRO A 12 -18.75 7.18 -12.26
N SER A 13 -17.92 6.97 -13.28
CA SER A 13 -18.17 6.06 -14.39
C SER A 13 -18.27 4.63 -13.86
N SER A 14 -19.12 3.82 -14.48
CA SER A 14 -19.22 2.39 -14.15
C SER A 14 -17.84 1.73 -14.31
N PRO A 15 -17.46 0.79 -13.40
CA PRO A 15 -16.16 0.11 -13.45
C PRO A 15 -15.92 -0.54 -14.82
N THR A 16 -14.76 -0.29 -15.40
CA THR A 16 -14.31 -0.89 -16.66
C THR A 16 -14.07 -2.40 -16.53
N SER A 17 -13.81 -3.09 -17.63
CA SER A 17 -13.38 -4.50 -17.60
C SER A 17 -12.04 -4.66 -16.85
N GLU A 18 -11.11 -3.73 -17.03
CA GLU A 18 -9.81 -3.72 -16.35
C GLU A 18 -9.96 -3.48 -14.85
N ASP A 19 -10.84 -2.58 -14.44
CA ASP A 19 -11.14 -2.34 -13.03
C ASP A 19 -11.67 -3.59 -12.34
N ARG A 20 -12.56 -4.32 -13.03
CA ARG A 20 -13.08 -5.60 -12.51
C ARG A 20 -12.00 -6.67 -12.44
N ALA A 21 -11.11 -6.75 -13.43
CA ALA A 21 -9.98 -7.68 -13.43
C ALA A 21 -9.00 -7.38 -12.28
N ALA A 22 -8.66 -6.11 -12.06
CA ALA A 22 -7.79 -5.67 -10.97
C ALA A 22 -8.39 -5.98 -9.58
N LEU A 23 -9.69 -5.73 -9.39
CA LEU A 23 -10.38 -6.10 -8.15
C LEU A 23 -10.40 -7.61 -7.95
N ALA A 24 -10.75 -8.38 -8.99
CA ALA A 24 -10.75 -9.84 -8.93
C ALA A 24 -9.36 -10.41 -8.59
N TRP A 25 -8.30 -9.78 -9.10
CA TRP A 25 -6.93 -10.14 -8.76
C TRP A 25 -6.61 -9.84 -7.28
N MET A 26 -6.96 -8.67 -6.77
CA MET A 26 -6.79 -8.34 -5.34
C MET A 26 -7.52 -9.34 -4.44
N HIS A 27 -8.67 -9.87 -4.87
CA HIS A 27 -9.45 -10.85 -4.10
C HIS A 27 -8.80 -12.26 -4.06
N THR A 28 -7.78 -12.52 -4.87
CA THR A 28 -7.01 -13.77 -4.83
C THR A 28 -6.02 -13.83 -3.66
N ALA A 29 -5.86 -12.75 -2.91
CA ALA A 29 -4.89 -12.65 -1.83
C ALA A 29 -5.02 -13.80 -0.83
N ARG A 30 -3.91 -14.47 -0.55
CA ARG A 30 -3.81 -15.57 0.40
C ARG A 30 -2.58 -15.40 1.27
N PHE A 31 -2.66 -15.81 2.53
CA PHE A 31 -1.52 -15.75 3.43
C PHE A 31 -0.36 -16.60 2.88
N LEU A 32 0.83 -16.04 2.84
CA LEU A 32 2.04 -16.71 2.39
C LEU A 32 2.93 -17.07 3.59
N THR A 33 3.36 -16.07 4.36
CA THR A 33 4.23 -16.27 5.53
C THR A 33 4.24 -15.04 6.44
N THR A 34 4.82 -15.21 7.62
CA THR A 34 5.14 -14.14 8.56
C THR A 34 6.59 -14.22 8.99
N ALA A 35 7.25 -13.09 9.18
CA ALA A 35 8.66 -13.01 9.57
C ALA A 35 8.91 -11.86 10.54
N SER A 36 9.83 -12.07 11.47
CA SER A 36 10.29 -11.03 12.43
C SER A 36 11.50 -10.25 11.91
N THR A 37 12.22 -10.81 10.94
CA THR A 37 13.45 -10.26 10.36
C THR A 37 13.49 -10.55 8.85
N LEU A 38 14.32 -9.81 8.10
CA LEU A 38 14.40 -9.93 6.65
C LEU A 38 14.92 -11.31 6.20
N ASN A 39 15.88 -11.87 6.93
CA ASN A 39 16.49 -13.16 6.60
C ASN A 39 15.55 -14.37 6.75
N GLN A 40 14.39 -14.19 7.40
CA GLN A 40 13.33 -15.20 7.50
C GLN A 40 12.34 -15.12 6.33
N LEU A 41 12.45 -14.11 5.48
CA LEU A 41 11.57 -13.95 4.34
C LEU A 41 12.03 -14.83 3.18
N PRO A 42 11.11 -15.46 2.45
CA PRO A 42 11.44 -16.22 1.26
C PRO A 42 11.99 -15.28 0.17
N THR A 43 12.82 -15.83 -0.71
CA THR A 43 13.17 -15.17 -1.95
C THR A 43 11.93 -15.15 -2.85
N VAL A 44 11.60 -13.97 -3.36
CA VAL A 44 10.45 -13.74 -4.23
C VAL A 44 10.95 -13.16 -5.55
N THR A 45 10.52 -13.75 -6.65
CA THR A 45 10.93 -13.33 -8.02
C THR A 45 9.85 -12.50 -8.72
N VAL A 46 8.64 -12.47 -8.16
CA VAL A 46 7.52 -11.66 -8.64
C VAL A 46 7.52 -10.27 -7.99
N PRO A 47 6.86 -9.27 -8.60
CA PRO A 47 6.73 -7.94 -8.01
C PRO A 47 6.13 -7.96 -6.61
N GLU A 48 6.69 -7.16 -5.71
CA GLU A 48 6.24 -7.04 -4.32
C GLU A 48 5.79 -5.62 -4.03
N ILE A 49 4.65 -5.47 -3.34
CA ILE A 49 4.06 -4.19 -2.93
C ILE A 49 4.00 -4.14 -1.41
N ALA A 50 4.71 -3.20 -0.78
CA ALA A 50 4.68 -3.04 0.67
C ALA A 50 3.63 -2.02 1.11
N PHE A 51 2.89 -2.35 2.15
CA PHE A 51 1.99 -1.43 2.85
C PHE A 51 2.67 -0.94 4.13
N VAL A 52 2.87 0.36 4.22
CA VAL A 52 3.54 1.03 5.33
C VAL A 52 2.69 2.17 5.87
N GLY A 53 2.92 2.60 7.08
CA GLY A 53 2.24 3.74 7.66
C GLY A 53 2.29 3.71 9.17
N ARG A 54 1.88 4.83 9.77
CA ARG A 54 1.80 4.95 11.23
C ARG A 54 0.79 3.96 11.81
N SER A 55 1.02 3.60 13.06
CA SER A 55 0.01 2.86 13.82
C SER A 55 -1.34 3.59 13.75
N ASN A 56 -2.40 2.83 13.53
CA ASN A 56 -3.77 3.34 13.36
C ASN A 56 -4.01 4.22 12.09
N ALA A 57 -3.10 4.26 11.14
CA ALA A 57 -3.32 4.89 9.84
C ALA A 57 -4.36 4.14 8.98
N GLY A 58 -4.82 2.96 9.40
CA GLY A 58 -5.82 2.18 8.69
C GLY A 58 -5.26 1.10 7.75
N LYS A 59 -3.97 0.73 7.90
CA LYS A 59 -3.26 -0.18 7.02
C LYS A 59 -3.96 -1.55 6.87
N SER A 60 -4.18 -2.28 7.95
CA SER A 60 -4.86 -3.59 7.89
C SER A 60 -6.31 -3.46 7.39
N THR A 61 -6.99 -2.36 7.71
CA THR A 61 -8.33 -2.08 7.18
C THR A 61 -8.28 -1.87 5.66
N ALA A 62 -7.30 -1.14 5.15
CA ALA A 62 -7.14 -0.92 3.71
C ALA A 62 -6.83 -2.23 2.98
N ILE A 63 -5.87 -3.03 3.47
CA ILE A 63 -5.55 -4.35 2.92
C ILE A 63 -6.80 -5.23 2.88
N ASN A 64 -7.50 -5.38 4.02
CA ASN A 64 -8.70 -6.21 4.10
C ASN A 64 -9.83 -5.71 3.17
N THR A 65 -9.93 -4.39 2.96
CA THR A 65 -10.93 -3.82 2.04
C THR A 65 -10.59 -4.09 0.60
N LEU A 66 -9.33 -3.89 0.20
CA LEU A 66 -8.84 -4.14 -1.15
C LEU A 66 -8.94 -5.62 -1.52
N THR A 67 -8.61 -6.51 -0.59
CA THR A 67 -8.67 -7.97 -0.79
C THR A 67 -10.05 -8.58 -0.57
N GLN A 68 -11.02 -7.77 -0.12
CA GLN A 68 -12.37 -8.20 0.24
C GLN A 68 -12.39 -9.32 1.32
N GLN A 69 -11.36 -9.37 2.15
CA GLN A 69 -11.24 -10.35 3.23
C GLN A 69 -11.31 -9.66 4.59
N ARG A 70 -12.09 -10.24 5.52
CA ARG A 70 -12.34 -9.58 6.84
C ARG A 70 -11.14 -9.62 7.79
N GLN A 71 -10.25 -10.62 7.65
CA GLN A 71 -9.17 -10.90 8.59
C GLN A 71 -7.89 -11.40 7.89
N LEU A 72 -7.61 -10.99 6.66
CA LEU A 72 -6.34 -11.32 6.00
C LEU A 72 -5.20 -10.61 6.74
N ALA A 73 -5.29 -9.31 6.90
CA ALA A 73 -4.40 -8.53 7.76
C ALA A 73 -5.08 -8.26 9.12
N PHE A 74 -4.36 -8.53 10.21
CA PHE A 74 -4.91 -8.35 11.54
C PHE A 74 -4.94 -6.88 11.96
N ALA A 75 -6.14 -6.28 11.94
CA ALA A 75 -6.38 -4.97 12.54
C ALA A 75 -6.47 -5.12 14.06
N SER A 76 -5.36 -4.98 14.77
CA SER A 76 -5.37 -5.03 16.22
C SER A 76 -5.73 -3.66 16.79
N LYS A 77 -6.74 -3.63 17.70
CA LYS A 77 -6.98 -2.49 18.56
C LYS A 77 -5.99 -2.43 19.74
N LYS A 78 -5.27 -3.53 20.01
CA LYS A 78 -4.24 -3.57 21.05
C LYS A 78 -2.89 -3.21 20.45
N PRO A 79 -2.19 -2.28 21.11
CA PRO A 79 -0.88 -1.80 20.71
C PRO A 79 0.16 -2.93 20.67
N GLY A 80 1.11 -2.85 19.73
CA GLY A 80 2.27 -3.73 19.70
C GLY A 80 2.05 -5.14 19.10
N ARG A 81 0.89 -5.43 18.49
CA ARG A 81 0.60 -6.79 17.95
C ARG A 81 1.13 -7.06 16.56
N THR A 82 1.27 -6.06 15.70
CA THR A 82 1.88 -6.24 14.37
C THR A 82 3.37 -5.96 14.48
N GLN A 83 4.10 -6.91 15.03
CA GLN A 83 5.55 -6.85 15.16
C GLN A 83 6.26 -7.64 14.05
N HIS A 84 5.51 -8.18 13.10
CA HIS A 84 6.01 -9.04 12.06
C HIS A 84 5.67 -8.47 10.68
N ILE A 85 6.48 -8.82 9.71
CA ILE A 85 6.20 -8.64 8.29
C ILE A 85 5.29 -9.80 7.89
N ASN A 86 4.12 -9.51 7.34
CA ASN A 86 3.23 -10.53 6.80
C ASN A 86 3.23 -10.43 5.29
N LEU A 87 3.47 -11.54 4.60
CA LEU A 87 3.40 -11.62 3.15
C LEU A 87 2.11 -12.34 2.74
N PHE A 88 1.48 -11.81 1.69
CA PHE A 88 0.29 -12.37 1.07
C PHE A 88 0.55 -12.54 -0.42
N ALA A 89 0.36 -13.75 -0.94
CA ALA A 89 0.48 -14.02 -2.36
C ALA A 89 -0.79 -13.60 -3.10
N LEU A 90 -0.61 -13.00 -4.27
CA LEU A 90 -1.66 -12.69 -5.24
C LEU A 90 -1.49 -13.55 -6.48
N GLY A 91 -2.57 -13.86 -7.16
CA GLY A 91 -2.58 -14.63 -8.41
C GLY A 91 -3.60 -15.74 -8.40
N LYS A 92 -4.06 -16.13 -9.60
CA LYS A 92 -5.13 -17.11 -9.81
C LYS A 92 -4.57 -18.53 -9.86
N GLN A 93 -5.43 -19.53 -9.59
CA GLN A 93 -5.16 -20.96 -9.79
C GLN A 93 -3.88 -21.48 -9.11
N GLY A 94 -3.53 -20.91 -7.94
CA GLY A 94 -2.32 -21.32 -7.22
C GLY A 94 -1.02 -20.67 -7.72
N VAL A 95 -1.02 -20.00 -8.87
CA VAL A 95 0.10 -19.20 -9.35
C VAL A 95 0.24 -17.95 -8.48
N THR A 96 1.47 -17.54 -8.19
CA THR A 96 1.76 -16.26 -7.53
C THR A 96 2.38 -15.34 -8.56
N ASP A 97 1.69 -14.23 -8.87
CA ASP A 97 2.14 -13.22 -9.84
C ASP A 97 2.55 -11.90 -9.17
N ALA A 98 2.18 -11.72 -7.89
CA ALA A 98 2.67 -10.63 -7.05
C ALA A 98 2.56 -10.98 -5.56
N VAL A 99 3.20 -10.18 -4.72
CA VAL A 99 3.15 -10.32 -3.26
C VAL A 99 2.77 -8.97 -2.64
N LEU A 100 1.83 -9.00 -1.67
CA LEU A 100 1.62 -7.88 -0.76
C LEU A 100 2.37 -8.10 0.54
N ALA A 101 3.05 -7.08 1.03
CA ALA A 101 3.71 -7.09 2.32
C ALA A 101 3.04 -6.10 3.29
N ASP A 102 2.53 -6.61 4.41
CA ASP A 102 2.01 -5.80 5.51
C ASP A 102 3.14 -5.57 6.52
N LEU A 103 3.73 -4.37 6.52
CA LEU A 103 4.84 -4.03 7.40
C LEU A 103 4.35 -3.53 8.76
N PRO A 104 5.16 -3.66 9.83
CA PRO A 104 4.84 -3.08 11.13
C PRO A 104 4.54 -1.59 11.06
N GLY A 105 3.50 -1.14 11.76
CA GLY A 105 3.20 0.30 11.87
C GLY A 105 4.20 1.02 12.76
N TYR A 106 4.62 2.22 12.36
CA TYR A 106 5.53 3.06 13.15
C TYR A 106 4.80 4.13 13.97
N GLY A 107 5.55 4.90 14.79
CA GLY A 107 5.02 6.04 15.56
C GLY A 107 4.10 5.65 16.70
N TYR A 108 4.19 4.44 17.22
CA TYR A 108 3.38 4.00 18.36
C TYR A 108 3.96 4.46 19.70
N ALA A 109 3.13 5.06 20.58
CA ALA A 109 3.58 5.67 21.83
C ALA A 109 3.84 4.66 22.96
N ALA A 110 3.10 3.55 23.00
CA ALA A 110 3.07 2.64 24.15
C ALA A 110 4.02 1.43 24.06
N VAL A 111 5.03 1.46 23.18
CA VAL A 111 6.12 0.48 23.13
C VAL A 111 7.42 1.11 23.58
N SER A 112 8.37 0.31 24.05
CA SER A 112 9.68 0.79 24.48
C SER A 112 10.39 1.56 23.37
N ARG A 113 11.31 2.46 23.73
CA ARG A 113 12.13 3.20 22.76
C ARG A 113 12.96 2.23 21.90
N GLU A 114 13.46 1.16 22.51
CA GLU A 114 14.27 0.14 21.84
C GLU A 114 13.44 -0.63 20.79
N ASP A 115 12.22 -1.05 21.13
CA ASP A 115 11.33 -1.70 20.20
C ASP A 115 10.98 -0.79 19.02
N LYS A 116 10.71 0.50 19.26
CA LYS A 116 10.48 1.48 18.19
C LYS A 116 11.64 1.53 17.20
N LEU A 117 12.86 1.67 17.73
CA LEU A 117 14.07 1.75 16.91
C LEU A 117 14.32 0.44 16.14
N ARG A 118 14.07 -0.70 16.78
CA ARG A 118 14.19 -2.01 16.15
C ARG A 118 13.21 -2.14 14.96
N TRP A 119 11.94 -1.81 15.17
CA TRP A 119 10.92 -1.90 14.13
C TRP A 119 11.15 -0.92 12.99
N GLN A 120 11.57 0.29 13.30
CA GLN A 120 11.94 1.26 12.27
C GLN A 120 13.10 0.74 11.41
N ARG A 121 14.12 0.12 12.02
CA ARG A 121 15.24 -0.50 11.29
C ARG A 121 14.76 -1.65 10.41
N VAL A 122 13.95 -2.57 10.93
CA VAL A 122 13.42 -3.71 10.16
C VAL A 122 12.60 -3.22 8.96
N MET A 123 11.71 -2.27 9.18
CA MET A 123 10.88 -1.69 8.12
C MET A 123 11.74 -0.95 7.08
N LEU A 124 12.66 -0.09 7.53
CA LEU A 124 13.52 0.68 6.63
C LEU A 124 14.43 -0.26 5.82
N ASN A 125 15.06 -1.24 6.48
CA ASN A 125 15.89 -2.24 5.80
C ASN A 125 15.08 -3.01 4.75
N TYR A 126 13.84 -3.40 5.06
CA TYR A 126 12.95 -4.03 4.10
C TYR A 126 12.74 -3.12 2.87
N LEU A 127 12.35 -1.88 3.09
CA LEU A 127 12.06 -0.95 2.01
C LEU A 127 13.30 -0.55 1.19
N VAL A 128 14.48 -0.56 1.81
CA VAL A 128 15.73 -0.19 1.12
C VAL A 128 16.38 -1.39 0.42
N GLN A 129 16.37 -2.58 1.05
CA GLN A 129 17.19 -3.72 0.60
C GLN A 129 16.40 -4.80 -0.15
N ARG A 130 15.06 -4.85 0.01
CA ARG A 130 14.25 -5.90 -0.62
C ARG A 130 14.25 -5.75 -2.13
N GLU A 131 14.87 -6.68 -2.85
CA GLU A 131 15.06 -6.61 -4.31
C GLU A 131 13.74 -6.76 -5.07
N SER A 132 12.86 -7.66 -4.63
CA SER A 132 11.53 -7.88 -5.22
C SER A 132 10.57 -6.71 -5.02
N LEU A 133 10.88 -5.75 -4.12
CA LEU A 133 10.03 -4.60 -3.86
C LEU A 133 9.98 -3.66 -5.07
N SER A 134 8.86 -3.64 -5.77
CA SER A 134 8.59 -2.79 -6.94
C SER A 134 7.75 -1.56 -6.63
N ALA A 135 6.99 -1.59 -5.53
CA ALA A 135 6.17 -0.48 -5.10
C ALA A 135 5.92 -0.48 -3.58
N PHE A 136 5.55 0.69 -3.03
CA PHE A 136 5.01 0.77 -1.68
C PHE A 136 3.82 1.72 -1.59
N VAL A 137 2.93 1.42 -0.65
CA VAL A 137 1.75 2.22 -0.31
C VAL A 137 1.95 2.80 1.08
N LEU A 138 2.11 4.12 1.17
CA LEU A 138 2.22 4.86 2.42
C LEU A 138 0.83 5.31 2.87
N LEU A 139 0.34 4.76 3.99
CA LEU A 139 -0.97 5.12 4.51
C LEU A 139 -0.88 6.29 5.48
N CYS A 140 -1.66 7.31 5.19
CA CYS A 140 -1.72 8.55 5.93
C CYS A 140 -3.17 8.88 6.33
N ASP A 141 -3.36 9.45 7.52
CA ASP A 141 -4.64 10.04 7.91
C ASP A 141 -4.69 11.48 7.37
N PRO A 142 -5.60 11.81 6.45
CA PRO A 142 -5.61 13.10 5.76
C PRO A 142 -5.83 14.31 6.68
N ARG A 143 -6.31 14.07 7.90
CA ARG A 143 -6.48 15.12 8.92
C ARG A 143 -5.16 15.58 9.51
N LEU A 144 -4.11 14.75 9.39
CA LEU A 144 -2.77 15.04 9.91
C LEU A 144 -1.79 15.48 8.81
N GLY A 145 -2.06 15.14 7.54
CA GLY A 145 -1.09 15.24 6.46
C GLY A 145 0.05 14.24 6.61
N LEU A 146 1.12 14.40 5.87
CA LEU A 146 2.37 13.69 6.11
C LEU A 146 3.02 14.23 7.38
N THR A 147 3.47 13.33 8.23
CA THR A 147 4.21 13.69 9.44
C THR A 147 5.70 13.65 9.15
N GLU A 148 6.51 14.24 10.03
CA GLU A 148 7.98 14.21 9.92
C GLU A 148 8.55 12.80 9.70
N LEU A 149 7.92 11.77 10.31
CA LEU A 149 8.33 10.37 10.09
C LEU A 149 7.94 9.87 8.70
N ASP A 150 6.80 10.30 8.15
CA ASP A 150 6.38 9.95 6.80
C ASP A 150 7.31 10.63 5.77
N GLU A 151 7.64 11.90 5.97
CA GLU A 151 8.56 12.66 5.12
C GLU A 151 9.97 12.07 5.18
N ALA A 152 10.48 11.77 6.36
CA ALA A 152 11.79 11.12 6.54
C ALA A 152 11.85 9.75 5.84
N LEU A 153 10.74 8.98 5.86
CA LEU A 153 10.64 7.72 5.13
C LEU A 153 10.71 7.93 3.63
N LEU A 154 9.96 8.90 3.09
CA LEU A 154 9.98 9.23 1.66
C LEU A 154 11.37 9.70 1.23
N ASP A 155 12.03 10.53 2.04
CA ASP A 155 13.39 11.00 1.76
C ASP A 155 14.40 9.86 1.74
N ALA A 156 14.32 8.93 2.70
CA ALA A 156 15.19 7.75 2.72
C ALA A 156 15.00 6.83 1.50
N LEU A 157 13.80 6.82 0.91
CA LEU A 157 13.48 6.01 -0.26
C LEU A 157 13.68 6.74 -1.60
N ARG A 158 14.00 8.04 -1.58
CA ARG A 158 14.21 8.83 -2.80
C ARG A 158 15.18 8.19 -3.80
N PRO A 159 16.33 7.65 -3.39
CA PRO A 159 17.23 6.99 -4.34
C PRO A 159 16.59 5.79 -5.04
N ARG A 160 15.80 4.99 -4.31
CA ARG A 160 15.08 3.86 -4.92
C ARG A 160 13.94 4.31 -5.83
N VAL A 161 13.25 5.39 -5.48
CA VAL A 161 12.19 5.99 -6.33
C VAL A 161 12.81 6.49 -7.64
N GLN A 162 13.96 7.13 -7.59
CA GLN A 162 14.71 7.55 -8.79
C GLN A 162 15.16 6.34 -9.62
N ALA A 163 15.42 5.21 -9.00
CA ALA A 163 15.77 3.94 -9.66
C ALA A 163 14.54 3.13 -10.12
N GLY A 164 13.31 3.66 -9.99
CA GLY A 164 12.09 3.03 -10.50
C GLY A 164 11.12 2.44 -9.47
N LEU A 165 11.44 2.52 -8.16
CA LEU A 165 10.48 2.13 -7.12
C LEU A 165 9.28 3.07 -7.16
N ARG A 166 8.08 2.51 -7.33
CA ARG A 166 6.83 3.30 -7.38
C ARG A 166 6.26 3.50 -5.99
N PHE A 167 5.51 4.58 -5.79
CA PHE A 167 4.80 4.75 -4.53
C PHE A 167 3.46 5.46 -4.65
N LEU A 168 2.58 5.11 -3.72
CA LEU A 168 1.27 5.70 -3.52
C LEU A 168 1.15 6.21 -2.09
N VAL A 169 0.81 7.47 -1.90
CA VAL A 169 0.31 7.97 -0.62
C VAL A 169 -1.21 7.79 -0.59
N LEU A 170 -1.69 6.92 0.31
CA LEU A 170 -3.08 6.57 0.45
C LEU A 170 -3.70 7.31 1.64
N LEU A 171 -4.50 8.33 1.35
CA LEU A 171 -5.20 9.15 2.34
C LEU A 171 -6.43 8.39 2.84
N THR A 172 -6.26 7.67 3.93
CA THR A 172 -7.31 6.81 4.52
C THR A 172 -8.38 7.62 5.24
N LYS A 173 -9.50 6.97 5.62
CA LYS A 173 -10.59 7.60 6.37
C LYS A 173 -11.12 8.89 5.71
N ALA A 174 -11.11 8.96 4.39
CA ALA A 174 -11.57 10.13 3.63
C ALA A 174 -13.04 10.49 3.95
N ASP A 175 -13.83 9.52 4.41
CA ASP A 175 -15.21 9.72 4.89
C ASP A 175 -15.33 10.65 6.11
N LYS A 176 -14.23 10.94 6.79
CA LYS A 176 -14.17 11.89 7.93
C LYS A 176 -13.99 13.34 7.49
N LEU A 177 -13.84 13.60 6.21
CA LEU A 177 -13.63 14.91 5.62
C LEU A 177 -14.76 15.28 4.67
N THR A 178 -15.12 16.57 4.64
CA THR A 178 -15.96 17.15 3.60
C THR A 178 -15.22 17.11 2.25
N ARG A 179 -15.94 17.30 1.14
CA ARG A 179 -15.34 17.34 -0.21
C ARG A 179 -14.26 18.42 -0.34
N ALA A 180 -14.49 19.59 0.25
CA ALA A 180 -13.52 20.69 0.23
C ALA A 180 -12.23 20.34 1.00
N GLU A 181 -12.37 19.74 2.17
CA GLU A 181 -11.24 19.25 2.96
C GLU A 181 -10.49 18.12 2.27
N GLN A 182 -11.18 17.20 1.58
CA GLN A 182 -10.55 16.15 0.77
C GLN A 182 -9.70 16.75 -0.35
N ALA A 183 -10.23 17.74 -1.09
CA ALA A 183 -9.49 18.42 -2.15
C ALA A 183 -8.26 19.15 -1.61
N LYS A 184 -8.41 19.86 -0.47
CA LYS A 184 -7.30 20.53 0.21
C LYS A 184 -6.22 19.54 0.67
N ALA A 185 -6.62 18.44 1.31
CA ALA A 185 -5.69 17.39 1.76
C ALA A 185 -4.91 16.78 0.59
N LEU A 186 -5.58 16.47 -0.53
CA LEU A 186 -4.94 15.98 -1.75
C LEU A 186 -3.86 16.96 -2.25
N SER A 187 -4.18 18.25 -2.32
CA SER A 187 -3.25 19.28 -2.80
C SER A 187 -2.03 19.40 -1.90
N ILE A 188 -2.24 19.45 -0.58
CA ILE A 188 -1.15 19.56 0.40
C ILE A 188 -0.25 18.33 0.33
N VAL A 189 -0.82 17.12 0.39
CA VAL A 189 -0.03 15.89 0.42
C VAL A 189 0.70 15.64 -0.89
N ARG A 190 0.16 16.05 -2.04
CA ARG A 190 0.89 15.99 -3.32
C ARG A 190 2.16 16.83 -3.30
N LEU A 191 2.09 18.02 -2.71
CA LEU A 191 3.26 18.90 -2.54
C LEU A 191 4.28 18.29 -1.57
N GLN A 192 3.82 17.80 -0.40
CA GLN A 192 4.69 17.19 0.61
C GLN A 192 5.36 15.92 0.10
N ALA A 193 4.65 15.07 -0.66
CA ALA A 193 5.18 13.81 -1.17
C ALA A 193 6.30 14.01 -2.22
N GLY A 194 6.31 15.14 -2.92
CA GLY A 194 7.34 15.46 -3.91
C GLY A 194 7.38 14.50 -5.10
N GLY A 195 6.26 13.86 -5.42
CA GLY A 195 6.10 12.88 -6.51
C GLY A 195 5.18 11.73 -6.12
N GLY A 196 5.19 10.66 -6.95
CA GLY A 196 4.32 9.50 -6.75
C GLY A 196 2.84 9.79 -6.94
N GLU A 197 2.02 8.81 -6.60
CA GLU A 197 0.57 8.89 -6.67
C GLU A 197 -0.02 9.28 -5.31
N VAL A 198 -1.11 10.05 -5.29
CA VAL A 198 -1.85 10.39 -4.06
C VAL A 198 -3.32 10.15 -4.32
N ARG A 199 -3.96 9.29 -3.53
CA ARG A 199 -5.38 8.92 -3.65
C ARG A 199 -6.10 8.99 -2.31
N LEU A 200 -7.38 9.38 -2.36
CA LEU A 200 -8.30 9.26 -1.23
C LEU A 200 -8.78 7.82 -1.07
N PHE A 201 -8.98 7.40 0.17
CA PHE A 201 -9.48 6.06 0.46
C PHE A 201 -10.42 6.06 1.67
N SER A 202 -11.57 5.40 1.52
CA SER A 202 -12.46 5.10 2.63
C SER A 202 -12.94 3.66 2.55
N ALA A 203 -12.53 2.84 3.50
CA ALA A 203 -13.05 1.49 3.64
C ALA A 203 -14.55 1.47 3.91
N LEU A 204 -15.06 2.42 4.71
CA LEU A 204 -16.45 2.54 5.07
C LEU A 204 -17.35 2.87 3.87
N LYS A 205 -16.90 3.79 3.02
CA LYS A 205 -17.66 4.25 1.84
C LYS A 205 -17.22 3.58 0.54
N LYS A 206 -16.27 2.65 0.58
CA LYS A 206 -15.68 2.00 -0.59
C LYS A 206 -15.05 3.00 -1.58
N GLN A 207 -14.73 4.22 -1.15
CA GLN A 207 -14.11 5.25 -1.96
C GLN A 207 -12.66 4.89 -2.26
N GLY A 208 -12.22 4.99 -3.51
CA GLY A 208 -10.84 4.77 -3.93
C GLY A 208 -10.44 3.29 -4.05
N VAL A 209 -11.33 2.33 -3.76
CA VAL A 209 -10.99 0.90 -3.75
C VAL A 209 -10.64 0.40 -5.15
N THR A 210 -11.47 0.72 -6.12
CA THR A 210 -11.29 0.31 -7.52
C THR A 210 -10.05 0.96 -8.12
N GLU A 211 -9.90 2.27 -7.93
CA GLU A 211 -8.79 3.05 -8.46
C GLU A 211 -7.44 2.59 -7.89
N VAL A 212 -7.40 2.26 -6.60
CA VAL A 212 -6.19 1.72 -5.97
C VAL A 212 -5.89 0.32 -6.47
N ALA A 213 -6.88 -0.57 -6.55
CA ALA A 213 -6.69 -1.91 -7.08
C ALA A 213 -6.15 -1.89 -8.52
N HIS A 214 -6.72 -1.02 -9.38
CA HIS A 214 -6.29 -0.82 -10.76
C HIS A 214 -4.84 -0.32 -10.83
N LEU A 215 -4.49 0.69 -10.02
CA LEU A 215 -3.14 1.24 -9.98
C LEU A 215 -2.11 0.17 -9.57
N LEU A 216 -2.40 -0.62 -8.54
CA LEU A 216 -1.51 -1.69 -8.08
C LEU A 216 -1.39 -2.80 -9.11
N TRP A 217 -2.49 -3.14 -9.80
CA TRP A 217 -2.48 -4.07 -10.92
C TRP A 217 -1.54 -3.59 -12.04
N GLN A 218 -1.69 -2.34 -12.49
CA GLN A 218 -0.84 -1.76 -13.53
C GLN A 218 0.65 -1.76 -13.15
N TRP A 219 0.95 -1.60 -11.87
CA TRP A 219 2.33 -1.60 -11.39
C TRP A 219 3.00 -2.97 -11.39
N THR A 220 2.21 -4.01 -11.23
CA THR A 220 2.69 -5.41 -11.20
C THR A 220 2.56 -6.11 -12.55
N HIS A 221 1.70 -5.59 -13.45
CA HIS A 221 1.45 -6.14 -14.77
C HIS A 221 1.67 -5.06 -15.86
N PRO A 222 2.92 -4.63 -16.09
CA PRO A 222 3.19 -3.64 -17.11
C PRO A 222 2.80 -4.19 -18.50
N ALA A 223 2.15 -3.34 -19.31
CA ALA A 223 1.76 -3.70 -20.67
C ALA A 223 3.01 -4.15 -21.47
N GLY A 224 2.99 -5.40 -21.95
CA GLY A 224 4.12 -5.99 -22.69
C GLY A 224 4.96 -7.01 -21.90
N ALA A 225 4.72 -7.23 -20.61
CA ALA A 225 5.25 -8.40 -19.94
C ALA A 225 4.46 -9.63 -20.40
N ALA A 226 5.06 -10.45 -21.26
CA ALA A 226 4.50 -11.75 -21.62
C ALA A 226 4.27 -12.56 -20.33
N THR A 227 3.09 -13.10 -20.18
CA THR A 227 2.81 -14.14 -19.18
C THR A 227 3.72 -15.32 -19.54
N THR A 228 4.86 -15.41 -18.88
CA THR A 228 5.65 -16.63 -18.89
C THR A 228 4.85 -17.65 -18.08
N ASP A 229 4.33 -18.65 -18.75
CA ASP A 229 3.58 -19.80 -18.19
C ASP A 229 4.48 -20.74 -17.34
N GLU A 230 5.61 -20.26 -16.85
CA GLU A 230 6.42 -21.04 -15.92
C GLU A 230 5.96 -20.81 -14.48
N PRO A 231 5.65 -21.88 -13.73
CA PRO A 231 5.27 -21.77 -12.34
C PRO A 231 6.44 -21.18 -11.54
N THR A 232 6.26 -19.95 -11.07
CA THR A 232 7.26 -19.26 -10.24
C THR A 232 7.35 -19.97 -8.89
N LEU A 233 8.40 -20.76 -8.72
CA LEU A 233 8.71 -21.46 -7.46
C LEU A 233 9.05 -20.42 -6.38
N VAL A 234 8.17 -20.28 -5.39
CA VAL A 234 8.50 -19.69 -4.10
C VAL A 234 9.35 -20.73 -3.36
N THR A 235 10.66 -20.59 -3.39
CA THR A 235 11.54 -21.48 -2.65
C THR A 235 11.35 -21.24 -1.16
N GLN A 236 10.74 -22.19 -0.47
CA GLN A 236 10.72 -22.19 0.99
C GLN A 236 12.15 -22.43 1.48
N VAL A 237 12.64 -21.54 2.33
CA VAL A 237 13.87 -21.79 3.09
C VAL A 237 13.51 -22.77 4.20
N PRO A 238 14.31 -23.84 4.44
CA PRO A 238 14.09 -24.84 5.46
C PRO A 238 14.09 -24.28 6.89
#